data_1fe7381be4ba6ee34a69f43b9c1d3d45
#
_entry.id   1fe7381be4ba6ee34a69f43b9c1d3d45
#
_cell.length_a   1.000
_cell.length_b   1.000
_cell.length_c   1.000
_cell.angle_alpha   90.00
_cell.angle_beta   90.00
_cell.angle_gamma   90.00
#
_symmetry.space_group_name_H-M   'P 1'
#
loop_
_entity.id
_entity.type
_entity.pdbx_description
1 polymer ?
#
loop_
_entity_poly.entity_id
_entity_poly.type
_entity_poly.pdbx_seq_one_letter_code
_entity_poly.pdbx_strand_id
1 'polypeptide(L)'
;MGNVFRCYVEKKPGFAVEAEHLFGELRHTLGLTGLTGVRVLRRYDVEGVDAAVYAAARTTVLSEPQVDDLWDEVMPAPEGEHTLLAVEALPGQYDQRADSCAQCIQMMHGGERPTVRAATVYVLEGTLTAQEAAKARGYLINPVESREAALDKPATLRQDYPVPAAVPVLEGFTALDRAGLEGVLAQYALAMDLADLAFLQAYFRDEEGRDPTLTEVRVVDT
;
A
#
# COMPACT_ATOMS: atom_id res chain seq x y z
N MET A 1 -6.10 19.44 17.82
CA MET A 1 -5.35 18.51 16.95
C MET A 1 -5.20 17.22 17.71
N GLY A 2 -5.74 16.11 17.20
CA GLY A 2 -5.62 14.80 17.83
C GLY A 2 -4.17 14.33 17.80
N ASN A 3 -3.75 13.64 18.84
CA ASN A 3 -2.43 13.00 18.86
C ASN A 3 -2.51 11.70 18.05
N VAL A 4 -1.55 11.45 17.16
CA VAL A 4 -1.41 10.16 16.49
C VAL A 4 -0.65 9.23 17.43
N PHE A 5 -1.23 8.10 17.77
CA PHE A 5 -0.57 7.03 18.50
C PHE A 5 -0.02 6.02 17.48
N ARG A 6 1.16 5.49 17.73
CA ARG A 6 1.78 4.46 16.90
C ARG A 6 2.14 3.24 17.74
N CYS A 7 1.90 2.05 17.20
CA CYS A 7 2.52 0.84 17.73
C CYS A 7 3.03 -0.07 16.61
N TYR A 8 3.93 -0.94 17.02
CA TYR A 8 4.48 -2.02 16.21
C TYR A 8 4.19 -3.34 16.89
N VAL A 9 3.74 -4.31 16.12
CA VAL A 9 3.36 -5.63 16.60
C VAL A 9 4.10 -6.69 15.78
N GLU A 10 4.77 -7.59 16.45
CA GLU A 10 5.53 -8.68 15.83
C GLU A 10 5.13 -10.00 16.46
N LYS A 11 5.04 -11.04 15.68
CA LYS A 11 4.80 -12.38 16.20
C LYS A 11 6.01 -12.89 16.99
N LYS A 12 5.77 -13.44 18.17
CA LYS A 12 6.80 -14.07 19.00
C LYS A 12 7.46 -15.24 18.29
N PRO A 13 8.69 -15.60 18.67
CA PRO A 13 9.35 -16.80 18.17
C PRO A 13 8.44 -18.04 18.27
N GLY A 14 8.37 -18.82 17.20
CA GLY A 14 7.47 -19.98 17.06
C GLY A 14 6.07 -19.65 16.52
N PHE A 15 5.71 -18.37 16.41
CA PHE A 15 4.48 -17.91 15.75
C PHE A 15 4.76 -17.07 14.50
N ALA A 16 6.03 -16.79 14.20
CA ALA A 16 6.46 -15.90 13.10
C ALA A 16 6.49 -16.62 11.73
N VAL A 17 5.51 -17.47 11.44
CA VAL A 17 5.46 -18.32 10.23
C VAL A 17 5.54 -17.51 8.94
N GLU A 18 4.90 -16.33 8.90
CA GLU A 18 4.98 -15.43 7.75
C GLU A 18 6.41 -14.97 7.47
N ALA A 19 7.14 -14.59 8.51
CA ALA A 19 8.53 -14.15 8.39
C ALA A 19 9.46 -15.29 7.95
N GLU A 20 9.24 -16.50 8.47
CA GLU A 20 10.01 -17.70 8.10
C GLU A 20 9.78 -18.09 6.63
N HIS A 21 8.53 -18.10 6.17
CA HIS A 21 8.20 -18.36 4.76
C HIS A 21 8.79 -17.30 3.85
N LEU A 22 8.59 -16.01 4.18
CA LEU A 22 9.14 -14.92 3.40
C LEU A 22 10.66 -14.96 3.30
N PHE A 23 11.35 -15.31 4.40
CA PHE A 23 12.79 -15.53 4.38
C PHE A 23 13.18 -16.62 3.37
N GLY A 24 12.47 -17.76 3.38
CA GLY A 24 12.68 -18.85 2.43
C GLY A 24 12.49 -18.42 0.97
N GLU A 25 11.42 -17.68 0.69
CA GLU A 25 11.13 -17.17 -0.66
C GLU A 25 12.18 -16.18 -1.16
N LEU A 26 12.49 -15.17 -0.35
CA LEU A 26 13.47 -14.15 -0.72
C LEU A 26 14.87 -14.76 -0.91
N ARG A 27 15.28 -15.66 -0.02
CA ARG A 27 16.61 -16.26 -0.08
C ARG A 27 16.75 -17.29 -1.20
N HIS A 28 15.80 -18.22 -1.33
CA HIS A 28 15.93 -19.37 -2.21
C HIS A 28 15.30 -19.17 -3.58
N THR A 29 14.18 -18.45 -3.66
CA THR A 29 13.48 -18.21 -4.94
C THR A 29 14.00 -16.96 -5.64
N LEU A 30 14.14 -15.85 -4.92
CA LEU A 30 14.68 -14.60 -5.49
C LEU A 30 16.22 -14.54 -5.49
N GLY A 31 16.90 -15.41 -4.73
CA GLY A 31 18.35 -15.52 -4.69
C GLY A 31 19.04 -14.38 -3.94
N LEU A 32 18.43 -13.84 -2.88
CA LEU A 32 19.04 -12.80 -2.04
C LEU A 32 20.07 -13.45 -1.11
N THR A 33 21.29 -13.59 -1.59
CA THR A 33 22.35 -14.33 -0.87
C THR A 33 22.87 -13.61 0.37
N GLY A 34 22.78 -12.27 0.40
CA GLY A 34 23.13 -11.43 1.55
C GLY A 34 22.12 -11.45 2.70
N LEU A 35 20.91 -12.02 2.47
CA LEU A 35 19.85 -12.09 3.47
C LEU A 35 20.14 -13.19 4.51
N THR A 36 20.10 -12.84 5.79
CA THR A 36 20.33 -13.78 6.91
C THR A 36 19.08 -14.04 7.75
N GLY A 37 18.10 -13.16 7.70
CA GLY A 37 16.82 -13.29 8.39
C GLY A 37 15.79 -12.29 7.89
N VAL A 38 14.54 -12.51 8.25
CA VAL A 38 13.43 -11.59 7.99
C VAL A 38 12.58 -11.47 9.24
N ARG A 39 12.24 -10.24 9.62
CA ARG A 39 11.22 -9.95 10.63
C ARG A 39 10.08 -9.20 9.96
N VAL A 40 8.86 -9.47 10.39
CA VAL A 40 7.65 -8.83 9.87
C VAL A 40 6.89 -8.20 11.03
N LEU A 41 6.82 -6.87 11.03
CA LEU A 41 6.09 -6.12 12.03
C LEU A 41 4.85 -5.47 11.39
N ARG A 42 3.74 -5.51 12.11
CA ARG A 42 2.55 -4.72 11.76
C ARG A 42 2.64 -3.37 12.47
N ARG A 43 2.66 -2.30 11.69
CA ARG A 43 2.61 -0.93 12.22
C ARG A 43 1.16 -0.43 12.16
N TYR A 44 0.70 0.11 13.25
CA TYR A 44 -0.59 0.78 13.33
C TYR A 44 -0.39 2.23 13.78
N ASP A 45 -1.00 3.14 13.05
CA ASP A 45 -1.15 4.55 13.40
C ASP A 45 -2.63 4.81 13.68
N VAL A 46 -2.94 5.38 14.84
CA VAL A 46 -4.33 5.59 15.33
C VAL A 46 -4.51 7.05 15.73
N GLU A 47 -5.53 7.72 15.17
CA GLU A 47 -5.90 9.10 15.46
C GLU A 47 -7.40 9.19 15.77
N GLY A 48 -7.79 10.11 16.67
CA GLY A 48 -9.18 10.34 17.05
C GLY A 48 -9.64 9.57 18.27
N VAL A 49 -8.68 9.05 19.06
CA VAL A 49 -8.95 8.43 20.38
C VAL A 49 -8.13 9.10 21.46
N ASP A 50 -8.55 8.97 22.71
CA ASP A 50 -7.74 9.34 23.86
C ASP A 50 -6.73 8.24 24.26
N ALA A 51 -5.83 8.57 25.18
CA ALA A 51 -4.78 7.65 25.61
C ALA A 51 -5.33 6.40 26.34
N ALA A 52 -6.47 6.49 27.02
CA ALA A 52 -7.06 5.36 27.72
C ALA A 52 -7.69 4.36 26.73
N VAL A 53 -8.41 4.86 25.74
CA VAL A 53 -8.96 4.05 24.64
C VAL A 53 -7.84 3.38 23.86
N TYR A 54 -6.79 4.12 23.49
CA TYR A 54 -5.62 3.55 22.81
C TYR A 54 -4.94 2.46 23.64
N ALA A 55 -4.72 2.71 24.95
CA ALA A 55 -4.10 1.73 25.84
C ALA A 55 -4.91 0.42 25.93
N ALA A 56 -6.23 0.50 25.95
CA ALA A 56 -7.09 -0.69 25.88
C ALA A 56 -7.03 -1.36 24.51
N ALA A 57 -7.08 -0.61 23.41
CA ALA A 57 -7.06 -1.13 22.05
C ALA A 57 -5.76 -1.89 21.71
N ARG A 58 -4.64 -1.47 22.28
CA ARG A 58 -3.31 -2.10 22.03
C ARG A 58 -3.33 -3.61 22.26
N THR A 59 -3.97 -4.07 23.32
CA THR A 59 -3.93 -5.46 23.77
C THR A 59 -5.20 -6.24 23.48
N THR A 60 -6.21 -5.60 22.89
CA THR A 60 -7.49 -6.24 22.57
C THR A 60 -7.81 -6.22 21.08
N VAL A 61 -7.32 -5.23 20.33
CA VAL A 61 -7.60 -5.02 18.90
C VAL A 61 -6.34 -5.10 18.06
N LEU A 62 -5.27 -4.42 18.50
CA LEU A 62 -4.07 -4.25 17.68
C LEU A 62 -3.07 -5.40 17.84
N SER A 63 -3.13 -6.14 18.96
CA SER A 63 -2.25 -7.29 19.22
C SER A 63 -2.95 -8.36 20.04
N GLU A 64 -2.38 -9.57 20.00
CA GLU A 64 -2.73 -10.73 20.84
C GLU A 64 -1.56 -11.01 21.78
N PRO A 65 -1.57 -10.55 23.03
CA PRO A 65 -0.41 -10.62 23.95
C PRO A 65 0.18 -12.03 24.16
N GLN A 66 -0.61 -13.08 23.90
CA GLN A 66 -0.16 -14.47 24.01
C GLN A 66 0.86 -14.83 22.94
N VAL A 67 0.72 -14.27 21.72
CA VAL A 67 1.49 -14.63 20.54
C VAL A 67 2.22 -13.45 19.90
N ASP A 68 1.98 -12.24 20.42
CA ASP A 68 2.56 -10.99 19.92
C ASP A 68 3.44 -10.31 20.96
N ASP A 69 4.51 -9.67 20.49
CA ASP A 69 5.22 -8.62 21.16
C ASP A 69 4.77 -7.26 20.60
N LEU A 70 4.68 -6.24 21.48
CA LEU A 70 4.17 -4.91 21.11
C LEU A 70 5.09 -3.82 21.65
N TRP A 71 5.38 -2.84 20.79
CA TRP A 71 6.16 -1.64 21.12
C TRP A 71 5.40 -0.39 20.73
N ASP A 72 5.38 0.60 21.62
CA ASP A 72 4.79 1.90 21.34
C ASP A 72 5.81 2.87 20.81
N GLU A 73 5.38 3.68 19.85
CA GLU A 73 6.08 4.82 19.29
C GLU A 73 7.38 4.46 18.55
N VAL A 74 8.18 3.57 19.07
CA VAL A 74 9.50 3.21 18.56
C VAL A 74 9.54 1.72 18.24
N MET A 75 9.92 1.39 17.02
CA MET A 75 10.17 0.03 16.60
C MET A 75 11.39 -0.53 17.35
N PRO A 76 11.37 -1.82 17.77
CA PRO A 76 12.56 -2.45 18.35
C PRO A 76 13.72 -2.38 17.35
N ALA A 77 14.86 -1.87 17.82
CA ALA A 77 16.04 -1.71 16.99
C ALA A 77 16.49 -3.07 16.42
N PRO A 78 16.65 -3.18 15.10
CA PRO A 78 17.23 -4.40 14.52
C PRO A 78 18.70 -4.56 14.95
N GLU A 79 19.14 -5.79 15.09
CA GLU A 79 20.55 -6.08 15.38
C GLU A 79 21.33 -6.22 14.07
N GLY A 80 22.53 -5.64 14.02
CA GLY A 80 23.44 -5.74 12.87
C GLY A 80 22.99 -5.00 11.62
N GLU A 81 23.59 -5.37 10.48
CA GLU A 81 23.26 -4.81 9.16
C GLU A 81 21.85 -5.26 8.72
N HIS A 82 21.06 -4.32 8.24
CA HIS A 82 19.70 -4.59 7.81
C HIS A 82 19.19 -3.57 6.80
N THR A 83 18.13 -3.94 6.08
CA THR A 83 17.35 -3.03 5.23
C THR A 83 15.93 -2.97 5.75
N LEU A 84 15.40 -1.77 5.98
CA LEU A 84 14.01 -1.54 6.35
C LEU A 84 13.17 -1.22 5.13
N LEU A 85 12.02 -1.85 5.03
CA LEU A 85 11.01 -1.56 4.02
C LEU A 85 9.64 -1.56 4.68
N ALA A 86 8.97 -0.41 4.70
CA ALA A 86 7.59 -0.32 5.14
C ALA A 86 6.66 -0.27 3.92
N VAL A 87 5.58 -1.03 3.94
CA VAL A 87 4.61 -1.12 2.85
C VAL A 87 3.21 -0.81 3.38
N GLU A 88 2.52 0.10 2.71
CA GLU A 88 1.14 0.50 3.04
C GLU A 88 0.24 0.44 1.80
N ALA A 89 -1.08 0.39 1.99
CA ALA A 89 -2.03 0.50 0.89
C ALA A 89 -1.91 1.85 0.16
N LEU A 90 -2.13 1.85 -1.15
CA LEU A 90 -2.21 3.07 -1.93
C LEU A 90 -3.38 3.95 -1.45
N PRO A 91 -3.26 5.28 -1.57
CA PRO A 91 -4.38 6.17 -1.34
C PRO A 91 -5.60 5.78 -2.19
N GLY A 92 -6.74 5.63 -1.52
CA GLY A 92 -7.98 5.19 -2.17
C GLY A 92 -8.17 3.68 -2.25
N GLN A 93 -7.14 2.89 -2.00
CA GLN A 93 -7.29 1.44 -1.84
C GLN A 93 -7.88 1.10 -0.47
N TYR A 94 -8.68 0.04 -0.44
CA TYR A 94 -9.30 -0.45 0.78
C TYR A 94 -8.29 -1.23 1.62
N ASP A 95 -7.92 -0.67 2.77
CA ASP A 95 -7.08 -1.33 3.77
C ASP A 95 -7.97 -2.06 4.78
N GLN A 96 -8.23 -3.36 4.52
CA GLN A 96 -9.07 -4.19 5.37
C GLN A 96 -8.58 -4.24 6.82
N ARG A 97 -7.28 -4.26 7.06
CA ARG A 97 -6.70 -4.31 8.40
C ARG A 97 -6.97 -3.02 9.16
N ALA A 98 -6.69 -1.88 8.55
CA ALA A 98 -6.96 -0.57 9.14
C ALA A 98 -8.46 -0.37 9.41
N ASP A 99 -9.31 -0.76 8.45
CA ASP A 99 -10.76 -0.65 8.55
C ASP A 99 -11.31 -1.50 9.69
N SER A 100 -10.92 -2.77 9.78
CA SER A 100 -11.35 -3.68 10.86
C SER A 100 -10.87 -3.18 12.22
N CYS A 101 -9.64 -2.69 12.35
CA CYS A 101 -9.14 -2.11 13.59
C CYS A 101 -9.97 -0.88 14.00
N ALA A 102 -10.27 0.03 13.07
CA ALA A 102 -11.09 1.21 13.35
C ALA A 102 -12.49 0.84 13.83
N GLN A 103 -13.13 -0.17 13.21
CA GLN A 103 -14.44 -0.69 13.65
C GLN A 103 -14.38 -1.31 15.04
N CYS A 104 -13.40 -2.18 15.30
CA CYS A 104 -13.26 -2.83 16.61
C CYS A 104 -13.00 -1.81 17.71
N ILE A 105 -12.16 -0.80 17.48
CA ILE A 105 -11.93 0.28 18.45
C ILE A 105 -13.22 1.06 18.68
N GLN A 106 -13.97 1.41 17.65
CA GLN A 106 -15.25 2.09 17.79
C GLN A 106 -16.24 1.28 18.63
N MET A 107 -16.37 -0.02 18.35
CA MET A 107 -17.24 -0.91 19.12
C MET A 107 -16.83 -1.03 20.59
N MET A 108 -15.54 -1.03 20.86
CA MET A 108 -14.99 -1.16 22.22
C MET A 108 -15.32 0.04 23.09
N HIS A 109 -15.28 1.27 22.57
CA HIS A 109 -15.49 2.48 23.38
C HIS A 109 -16.83 3.20 23.14
N GLY A 110 -17.59 2.79 22.08
CA GLY A 110 -18.91 3.36 21.80
C GLY A 110 -18.93 4.81 21.30
N GLY A 111 -17.76 5.36 20.94
CA GLY A 111 -17.57 6.73 20.48
C GLY A 111 -17.54 6.87 18.96
N GLU A 112 -16.95 7.97 18.49
CA GLU A 112 -16.69 8.17 17.08
C GLU A 112 -15.67 7.18 16.55
N ARG A 113 -15.80 6.83 15.27
CA ARG A 113 -14.87 5.92 14.62
C ARG A 113 -13.50 6.60 14.46
N PRO A 114 -12.41 6.01 14.99
CA PRO A 114 -11.07 6.57 14.80
C PRO A 114 -10.61 6.40 13.36
N THR A 115 -9.62 7.21 12.98
CA THR A 115 -8.83 6.97 11.78
C THR A 115 -7.68 6.02 12.14
N VAL A 116 -7.57 4.92 11.41
CA VAL A 116 -6.47 3.96 11.55
C VAL A 116 -5.77 3.83 10.20
N ARG A 117 -4.44 3.72 10.22
CA ARG A 117 -3.63 3.28 9.09
C ARG A 117 -2.79 2.10 9.51
N ALA A 118 -2.66 1.14 8.61
CA ALA A 118 -1.79 0.02 8.81
C ALA A 118 -0.66 0.00 7.76
N ALA A 119 0.49 -0.50 8.19
CA ALA A 119 1.59 -0.81 7.29
C ALA A 119 2.28 -2.08 7.76
N THR A 120 2.88 -2.80 6.84
CA THR A 120 3.79 -3.89 7.17
C THR A 120 5.21 -3.38 7.08
N VAL A 121 5.97 -3.55 8.15
CA VAL A 121 7.40 -3.22 8.18
C VAL A 121 8.19 -4.51 8.08
N TYR A 122 8.96 -4.62 7.03
CA TYR A 122 9.89 -5.73 6.81
C TYR A 122 11.28 -5.30 7.26
N VAL A 123 11.88 -6.07 8.16
CA VAL A 123 13.29 -5.96 8.53
C VAL A 123 14.03 -7.08 7.81
N LEU A 124 14.76 -6.73 6.77
CA LEU A 124 15.57 -7.66 6.00
C LEU A 124 16.98 -7.66 6.60
N GLU A 125 17.29 -8.66 7.40
CA GLU A 125 18.55 -8.78 8.13
C GLU A 125 19.66 -9.27 7.21
N GLY A 126 20.87 -8.76 7.42
CA GLY A 126 22.04 -9.04 6.60
C GLY A 126 22.44 -7.88 5.69
N THR A 127 23.50 -8.09 4.91
CA THR A 127 24.05 -7.07 4.01
C THR A 127 23.56 -7.33 2.59
N LEU A 128 22.49 -6.59 2.19
CA LEU A 128 21.96 -6.68 0.83
C LEU A 128 22.68 -5.73 -0.10
N THR A 129 23.03 -6.21 -1.28
CA THR A 129 23.45 -5.35 -2.38
C THR A 129 22.29 -4.47 -2.86
N ALA A 130 22.58 -3.36 -3.55
CA ALA A 130 21.54 -2.49 -4.12
C ALA A 130 20.59 -3.25 -5.07
N GLN A 131 21.12 -4.24 -5.81
CA GLN A 131 20.32 -5.08 -6.69
C GLN A 131 19.41 -6.04 -5.92
N GLU A 132 19.89 -6.67 -4.85
CA GLU A 132 19.08 -7.53 -3.99
C GLU A 132 17.98 -6.71 -3.28
N ALA A 133 18.30 -5.52 -2.77
CA ALA A 133 17.32 -4.63 -2.15
C ALA A 133 16.24 -4.20 -3.15
N ALA A 134 16.61 -3.90 -4.40
CA ALA A 134 15.64 -3.58 -5.45
C ALA A 134 14.75 -4.77 -5.80
N LYS A 135 15.29 -6.00 -5.86
CA LYS A 135 14.50 -7.22 -6.08
C LYS A 135 13.51 -7.47 -4.93
N ALA A 136 13.97 -7.33 -3.68
CA ALA A 136 13.10 -7.46 -2.51
C ALA A 136 11.95 -6.44 -2.55
N ARG A 137 12.25 -5.18 -2.87
CA ARG A 137 11.25 -4.13 -3.02
C ARG A 137 10.22 -4.44 -4.10
N GLY A 138 10.67 -4.88 -5.28
CA GLY A 138 9.79 -5.27 -6.38
C GLY A 138 8.92 -6.49 -6.10
N TYR A 139 9.36 -7.37 -5.18
CA TYR A 139 8.58 -8.52 -4.73
C TYR A 139 7.54 -8.15 -3.65
N LEU A 140 7.93 -7.30 -2.71
CA LEU A 140 7.11 -6.96 -1.53
C LEU A 140 6.08 -5.86 -1.80
N ILE A 141 6.25 -5.05 -2.84
CA ILE A 141 5.34 -3.97 -3.20
C ILE A 141 4.61 -4.33 -4.49
N ASN A 142 3.30 -4.52 -4.39
CA ASN A 142 2.43 -4.58 -5.55
C ASN A 142 2.03 -3.15 -5.95
N PRO A 143 2.52 -2.58 -7.07
CA PRO A 143 2.27 -1.18 -7.41
C PRO A 143 0.82 -0.86 -7.74
N VAL A 144 -0.04 -1.87 -7.91
CA VAL A 144 -1.48 -1.69 -8.16
C VAL A 144 -2.25 -1.41 -6.87
N GLU A 145 -1.79 -1.92 -5.73
CA GLU A 145 -2.52 -1.83 -4.46
C GLU A 145 -1.70 -1.24 -3.31
N SER A 146 -0.37 -1.22 -3.43
CA SER A 146 0.51 -0.82 -2.32
C SER A 146 1.67 0.05 -2.79
N ARG A 147 2.29 0.71 -1.82
CA ARG A 147 3.48 1.56 -2.00
C ARG A 147 4.40 1.47 -0.79
N GLU A 148 5.62 1.97 -0.96
CA GLU A 148 6.52 2.19 0.17
C GLU A 148 5.97 3.29 1.08
N ALA A 149 5.90 3.02 2.37
CA ALA A 149 5.47 3.93 3.41
C ALA A 149 6.65 4.65 4.04
N ALA A 150 6.47 5.92 4.40
CA ALA A 150 7.45 6.63 5.23
C ALA A 150 7.57 5.94 6.61
N LEU A 151 8.79 5.87 7.14
CA LEU A 151 9.04 5.35 8.49
C LEU A 151 8.68 6.38 9.57
N ASP A 152 8.79 7.67 9.25
CA ASP A 152 8.44 8.74 10.17
C ASP A 152 6.95 8.74 10.52
N LYS A 153 6.66 9.05 11.80
CA LYS A 153 5.29 9.15 12.27
C LYS A 153 4.66 10.46 11.77
N PRO A 154 3.51 10.43 11.06
CA PRO A 154 2.85 11.63 10.60
C PRO A 154 2.21 12.39 11.78
N ALA A 155 2.10 13.71 11.64
CA ALA A 155 1.43 14.56 12.62
C ALA A 155 -0.10 14.35 12.64
N THR A 156 -0.67 13.89 11.52
CA THR A 156 -2.09 13.53 11.36
C THR A 156 -2.24 12.45 10.31
N LEU A 157 -3.26 11.63 10.46
CA LEU A 157 -3.63 10.60 9.47
C LEU A 157 -4.59 11.12 8.41
N ARG A 158 -5.10 12.33 8.59
CA ARG A 158 -5.94 12.99 7.60
C ARG A 158 -5.13 13.25 6.34
N GLN A 159 -5.68 12.82 5.21
CA GLN A 159 -5.12 13.10 3.89
C GLN A 159 -6.09 13.96 3.11
N ASP A 160 -5.63 15.12 2.72
CA ASP A 160 -6.37 15.98 1.81
C ASP A 160 -5.83 15.72 0.39
N TYR A 161 -6.62 15.02 -0.41
CA TYR A 161 -6.30 14.82 -1.82
C TYR A 161 -6.98 15.91 -2.65
N PRO A 162 -6.28 16.46 -3.65
CA PRO A 162 -6.94 17.36 -4.59
C PRO A 162 -8.04 16.58 -5.32
N VAL A 163 -9.26 17.05 -5.20
CA VAL A 163 -10.38 16.51 -5.98
C VAL A 163 -10.24 17.06 -7.41
N PRO A 164 -10.16 16.20 -8.44
CA PRO A 164 -10.12 16.66 -9.82
C PRO A 164 -11.34 17.53 -10.13
N ALA A 165 -11.14 18.73 -10.66
CA ALA A 165 -12.22 19.64 -11.01
C ALA A 165 -13.04 19.14 -12.20
N ALA A 166 -12.42 18.35 -13.09
CA ALA A 166 -13.04 17.75 -14.26
C ALA A 166 -12.33 16.46 -14.64
N VAL A 167 -13.03 15.56 -15.32
CA VAL A 167 -12.42 14.38 -15.93
C VAL A 167 -11.68 14.82 -17.20
N PRO A 168 -10.39 14.46 -17.38
CA PRO A 168 -9.64 14.81 -18.58
C PRO A 168 -10.27 14.22 -19.84
N VAL A 169 -10.46 15.04 -20.87
CA VAL A 169 -10.82 14.61 -22.22
C VAL A 169 -9.54 14.38 -22.99
N LEU A 170 -9.50 13.31 -23.81
CA LEU A 170 -8.38 13.04 -24.72
C LEU A 170 -8.54 13.85 -25.99
N GLU A 171 -8.23 15.14 -25.90
CA GLU A 171 -8.41 16.11 -26.99
C GLU A 171 -7.73 15.65 -28.28
N GLY A 172 -8.48 15.62 -29.39
CA GLY A 172 -8.00 15.18 -30.69
C GLY A 172 -7.88 13.67 -30.89
N PHE A 173 -8.34 12.86 -29.91
CA PHE A 173 -8.26 11.40 -29.98
C PHE A 173 -8.91 10.84 -31.26
N THR A 174 -10.07 11.35 -31.63
CA THR A 174 -10.80 10.88 -32.81
C THR A 174 -10.10 11.16 -34.14
N ALA A 175 -9.10 12.05 -34.17
CA ALA A 175 -8.31 12.42 -35.34
C ALA A 175 -6.88 11.82 -35.31
N LEU A 176 -6.49 11.04 -34.32
CA LEU A 176 -5.17 10.44 -34.24
C LEU A 176 -4.93 9.44 -35.36
N ASP A 177 -3.73 9.45 -35.89
CA ASP A 177 -3.23 8.38 -36.73
C ASP A 177 -2.76 7.17 -35.88
N ARG A 178 -2.30 6.13 -36.57
CA ARG A 178 -1.80 4.89 -35.94
C ARG A 178 -0.71 5.17 -34.90
N ALA A 179 0.25 6.04 -35.21
CA ALA A 179 1.35 6.37 -34.31
C ALA A 179 0.84 7.13 -33.07
N GLY A 180 -0.16 8.01 -33.25
CA GLY A 180 -0.83 8.69 -32.17
C GLY A 180 -1.56 7.73 -31.21
N LEU A 181 -2.26 6.72 -31.76
CA LEU A 181 -2.90 5.68 -30.94
C LEU A 181 -1.89 4.82 -30.17
N GLU A 182 -0.78 4.43 -30.80
CA GLU A 182 0.33 3.73 -30.11
C GLU A 182 0.91 4.58 -28.98
N GLY A 183 0.99 5.90 -29.20
CA GLY A 183 1.38 6.87 -28.15
C GLY A 183 0.41 6.90 -26.97
N VAL A 184 -0.90 6.85 -27.23
CA VAL A 184 -1.94 6.80 -26.18
C VAL A 184 -1.83 5.52 -25.35
N LEU A 185 -1.66 4.34 -26.00
CA LEU A 185 -1.45 3.07 -25.31
C LEU A 185 -0.27 3.13 -24.35
N ALA A 186 0.86 3.67 -24.81
CA ALA A 186 2.07 3.77 -24.02
C ALA A 186 1.94 4.79 -22.88
N GLN A 187 1.40 5.98 -23.18
CA GLN A 187 1.27 7.09 -22.21
C GLN A 187 0.39 6.72 -21.02
N TYR A 188 -0.73 6.03 -21.28
CA TYR A 188 -1.71 5.70 -20.25
C TYR A 188 -1.58 4.25 -19.76
N ALA A 189 -0.57 3.51 -20.25
CA ALA A 189 -0.29 2.11 -19.90
C ALA A 189 -1.55 1.24 -20.02
N LEU A 190 -2.25 1.37 -21.16
CA LEU A 190 -3.47 0.61 -21.44
C LEU A 190 -3.14 -0.85 -21.73
N ALA A 191 -3.99 -1.76 -21.28
CA ALA A 191 -3.85 -3.20 -21.47
C ALA A 191 -4.42 -3.69 -22.80
N MET A 192 -5.37 -2.93 -23.40
CA MET A 192 -5.95 -3.23 -24.70
C MET A 192 -4.92 -3.16 -25.83
N ASP A 193 -5.17 -3.84 -26.93
CA ASP A 193 -4.32 -3.76 -28.11
C ASP A 193 -4.67 -2.56 -29.02
N LEU A 194 -3.84 -2.35 -30.05
CA LEU A 194 -4.03 -1.24 -30.99
C LEU A 194 -5.32 -1.37 -31.81
N ALA A 195 -5.77 -2.59 -32.10
CA ALA A 195 -6.98 -2.83 -32.89
C ALA A 195 -8.22 -2.46 -32.07
N ASP A 196 -8.22 -2.79 -30.79
CA ASP A 196 -9.28 -2.42 -29.83
C ASP A 196 -9.36 -0.91 -29.67
N LEU A 197 -8.21 -0.24 -29.50
CA LEU A 197 -8.17 1.23 -29.36
C LEU A 197 -8.62 1.92 -30.66
N ALA A 198 -8.26 1.38 -31.83
CA ALA A 198 -8.73 1.91 -33.12
C ALA A 198 -10.23 1.69 -33.33
N PHE A 199 -10.78 0.57 -32.86
CA PHE A 199 -12.22 0.34 -32.86
C PHE A 199 -12.94 1.35 -31.94
N LEU A 200 -12.40 1.58 -30.75
CA LEU A 200 -12.93 2.58 -29.83
C LEU A 200 -12.86 4.00 -30.42
N GLN A 201 -11.76 4.34 -31.10
CA GLN A 201 -11.64 5.61 -31.83
C GLN A 201 -12.75 5.78 -32.88
N ALA A 202 -12.99 4.74 -33.67
CA ALA A 202 -14.02 4.76 -34.70
C ALA A 202 -15.40 4.98 -34.08
N TYR A 203 -15.71 4.31 -32.98
CA TYR A 203 -16.97 4.51 -32.26
C TYR A 203 -17.15 5.95 -31.77
N PHE A 204 -16.16 6.53 -31.12
CA PHE A 204 -16.25 7.92 -30.65
C PHE A 204 -16.33 8.93 -31.79
N ARG A 205 -15.63 8.67 -32.91
CA ARG A 205 -15.70 9.52 -34.09
C ARG A 205 -17.04 9.43 -34.81
N ASP A 206 -17.54 8.21 -35.05
CA ASP A 206 -18.63 7.95 -35.99
C ASP A 206 -20.01 7.93 -35.30
N GLU A 207 -20.09 7.48 -34.04
CA GLU A 207 -21.33 7.35 -33.28
C GLU A 207 -21.50 8.46 -32.23
N GLU A 208 -20.45 8.72 -31.43
CA GLU A 208 -20.53 9.73 -30.36
C GLU A 208 -20.27 11.16 -30.88
N GLY A 209 -19.50 11.32 -31.94
CA GLY A 209 -19.15 12.64 -32.52
C GLY A 209 -18.36 13.55 -31.58
N ARG A 210 -17.60 12.97 -30.65
CA ARG A 210 -16.79 13.68 -29.64
C ARG A 210 -15.55 12.88 -29.29
N ASP A 211 -14.58 13.55 -28.66
CA ASP A 211 -13.46 12.86 -28.02
C ASP A 211 -13.89 12.20 -26.70
N PRO A 212 -13.31 11.03 -26.35
CA PRO A 212 -13.57 10.36 -25.08
C PRO A 212 -12.88 11.04 -23.93
N THR A 213 -13.43 10.85 -22.73
CA THR A 213 -12.70 11.09 -21.49
C THR A 213 -11.69 9.97 -21.24
N LEU A 214 -10.63 10.25 -20.48
CA LEU A 214 -9.70 9.24 -20.03
C LEU A 214 -10.38 8.11 -19.24
N THR A 215 -11.42 8.46 -18.47
CA THR A 215 -12.19 7.48 -17.69
C THR A 215 -12.93 6.50 -18.61
N GLU A 216 -13.59 7.00 -19.68
CA GLU A 216 -14.28 6.14 -20.64
C GLU A 216 -13.32 5.14 -21.30
N VAL A 217 -12.14 5.61 -21.73
CA VAL A 217 -11.12 4.74 -22.32
C VAL A 217 -10.65 3.69 -21.31
N ARG A 218 -10.39 4.06 -20.06
CA ARG A 218 -9.96 3.13 -19.01
C ARG A 218 -11.03 2.12 -18.62
N VAL A 219 -12.32 2.50 -18.65
CA VAL A 219 -13.42 1.56 -18.35
C VAL A 219 -13.50 0.48 -19.43
N VAL A 220 -13.22 0.81 -20.71
CA VAL A 220 -13.18 -0.18 -21.80
C VAL A 220 -11.93 -1.03 -21.74
N ASP A 221 -10.82 -0.50 -21.24
CA ASP A 221 -9.53 -1.19 -21.07
C ASP A 221 -9.56 -2.29 -19.99
N THR A 222 -10.55 -2.30 -19.08
CA THR A 222 -10.68 -3.24 -17.96
C THR A 222 -11.38 -4.51 -18.40
#